data_07adc4016b578655c98bc710b0ea25af
#
_entry.id   07adc4016b578655c98bc710b0ea25af
#
_cell.length_a   1.000
_cell.length_b   1.000
_cell.length_c   1.000
_cell.angle_alpha   90.00
_cell.angle_beta   90.00
_cell.angle_gamma   90.00
#
_symmetry.space_group_name_H-M   'P 1'
#
loop_
_entity.id
_entity.type
_entity.pdbx_description
1 polymer ?
#
loop_
_entity_poly.entity_id
_entity_poly.type
_entity_poly.pdbx_seq_one_letter_code
_entity_poly.pdbx_strand_id
1 'polypeptide(L)'
;MDDTKLALAKRLGAAHTINSKTDNLSEKLKEYTNGYGPDVVVEAVGAPQTYITAINEVAFTGRVICIGYAKTEIAFETKYFVQKELDIRGSRNAMPEDFRAVMEYMKRGTCPVEEFISAIYTPEEAQQALEFWAKDPAKVFRIFIKFAE
;
A
#
# COMPACT_ATOMS: atom_id res chain seq x y z
N MET A 1 1.47 -7.87 -9.86
CA MET A 1 0.67 -6.67 -9.57
C MET A 1 -0.21 -6.41 -10.78
N ASP A 2 -1.26 -5.62 -10.67
CA ASP A 2 -2.17 -5.34 -11.79
C ASP A 2 -1.78 -4.01 -12.44
N ASP A 3 -1.59 -3.99 -13.77
CA ASP A 3 -1.13 -2.80 -14.49
C ASP A 3 -2.18 -1.67 -14.46
N THR A 4 -3.47 -2.00 -14.34
CA THR A 4 -4.54 -1.00 -14.20
C THR A 4 -4.37 -0.21 -12.90
N LYS A 5 -4.03 -0.90 -11.79
CA LYS A 5 -3.75 -0.23 -10.50
C LYS A 5 -2.50 0.63 -10.56
N LEU A 6 -1.47 0.18 -11.26
CA LEU A 6 -0.25 0.97 -11.47
C LEU A 6 -0.51 2.22 -12.32
N ALA A 7 -1.32 2.09 -13.37
CA ALA A 7 -1.74 3.22 -14.19
C ALA A 7 -2.55 4.24 -13.38
N LEU A 8 -3.45 3.79 -12.51
CA LEU A 8 -4.18 4.66 -11.60
C LEU A 8 -3.21 5.38 -10.64
N ALA A 9 -2.30 4.65 -10.00
CA ALA A 9 -1.33 5.26 -9.10
C ALA A 9 -0.50 6.36 -9.81
N LYS A 10 -0.12 6.12 -11.07
CA LYS A 10 0.59 7.11 -11.88
C LYS A 10 -0.25 8.37 -12.13
N ARG A 11 -1.54 8.22 -12.49
CA ARG A 11 -2.46 9.37 -12.65
C ARG A 11 -2.66 10.15 -11.36
N LEU A 12 -2.61 9.45 -10.21
CA LEU A 12 -2.77 10.05 -8.89
C LEU A 12 -1.49 10.70 -8.34
N GLY A 13 -0.43 10.77 -9.15
CA GLY A 13 0.77 11.49 -8.80
C GLY A 13 1.96 10.65 -8.34
N ALA A 14 1.89 9.32 -8.44
CA ALA A 14 3.08 8.50 -8.23
C ALA A 14 4.13 8.82 -9.29
N ALA A 15 5.31 9.27 -8.87
CA ALA A 15 6.40 9.59 -9.77
C ALA A 15 6.84 8.36 -10.59
N HIS A 16 6.88 7.21 -9.95
CA HIS A 16 7.24 5.93 -10.55
C HIS A 16 6.30 4.82 -10.10
N THR A 17 6.12 3.81 -10.95
CA THR A 17 5.40 2.58 -10.62
C THR A 17 6.24 1.40 -11.08
N ILE A 18 6.25 0.31 -10.29
CA ILE A 18 7.03 -0.90 -10.58
C ILE A 18 6.10 -2.11 -10.53
N ASN A 19 6.04 -2.87 -11.60
CA ASN A 19 5.34 -4.16 -11.60
C ASN A 19 6.31 -5.27 -11.21
N SER A 20 6.27 -5.69 -9.95
CA SER A 20 7.14 -6.74 -9.41
C SER A 20 6.98 -8.13 -10.07
N LYS A 21 6.02 -8.31 -10.99
CA LYS A 21 5.91 -9.54 -11.79
C LYS A 21 6.79 -9.52 -13.03
N THR A 22 7.08 -8.35 -13.56
CA THR A 22 7.81 -8.14 -14.82
C THR A 22 9.14 -7.43 -14.62
N ASP A 23 9.25 -6.63 -13.56
CA ASP A 23 10.39 -5.77 -13.31
C ASP A 23 11.24 -6.29 -12.14
N ASN A 24 12.54 -6.06 -12.21
CA ASN A 24 13.42 -6.22 -11.06
C ASN A 24 13.26 -5.00 -10.14
N LEU A 25 12.58 -5.21 -9.01
CA LEU A 25 12.27 -4.15 -8.06
C LEU A 25 13.54 -3.43 -7.54
N SER A 26 14.57 -4.19 -7.16
CA SER A 26 15.80 -3.63 -6.60
C SER A 26 16.55 -2.75 -7.63
N GLU A 27 16.64 -3.22 -8.87
CA GLU A 27 17.27 -2.44 -9.94
C GLU A 27 16.51 -1.14 -10.21
N LYS A 28 15.17 -1.21 -10.28
CA LYS A 28 14.34 -0.03 -10.50
C LYS A 28 14.39 0.96 -9.35
N LEU A 29 14.40 0.49 -8.11
CA LEU A 29 14.57 1.37 -6.96
C LEU A 29 15.93 2.07 -6.99
N LYS A 30 17.01 1.35 -7.29
CA LYS A 30 18.35 1.97 -7.45
C LYS A 30 18.40 3.00 -8.56
N GLU A 31 17.78 2.70 -9.71
CA GLU A 31 17.67 3.65 -10.83
C GLU A 31 16.97 4.95 -10.38
N TYR A 32 15.84 4.86 -9.68
CA TYR A 32 15.03 6.02 -9.30
C TYR A 32 15.59 6.80 -8.10
N THR A 33 16.49 6.21 -7.34
CA THR A 33 17.07 6.80 -6.13
C THR A 33 18.58 7.02 -6.22
N ASN A 34 19.15 7.03 -7.43
CA ASN A 34 20.60 7.16 -7.66
C ASN A 34 21.44 6.15 -6.86
N GLY A 35 20.91 4.95 -6.63
CA GLY A 35 21.58 3.87 -5.91
C GLY A 35 21.37 3.84 -4.40
N TYR A 36 20.80 4.90 -3.81
CA TYR A 36 20.68 5.02 -2.34
C TYR A 36 19.54 4.20 -1.74
N GLY A 37 18.50 3.87 -2.52
CA GLY A 37 17.25 3.32 -2.02
C GLY A 37 16.30 4.40 -1.51
N PRO A 38 15.03 4.06 -1.21
CA PRO A 38 14.05 4.99 -0.67
C PRO A 38 14.30 5.30 0.81
N ASP A 39 14.21 6.57 1.22
CA ASP A 39 14.36 6.99 2.62
C ASP A 39 13.22 6.47 3.51
N VAL A 40 12.03 6.32 2.95
CA VAL A 40 10.84 5.80 3.65
C VAL A 40 10.18 4.72 2.81
N VAL A 41 9.94 3.57 3.43
CA VAL A 41 9.18 2.46 2.84
C VAL A 41 7.93 2.20 3.68
N VAL A 42 6.77 2.15 3.03
CA VAL A 42 5.51 1.75 3.66
C VAL A 42 5.15 0.35 3.21
N GLU A 43 5.22 -0.62 4.11
CA GLU A 43 4.77 -1.99 3.88
C GLU A 43 3.26 -2.07 4.16
N ALA A 44 2.47 -2.31 3.12
CA ALA A 44 1.00 -2.27 3.17
C ALA A 44 0.32 -3.56 2.69
N VAL A 45 1.08 -4.62 2.42
CA VAL A 45 0.58 -5.90 1.90
C VAL A 45 0.36 -6.91 3.03
N GLY A 46 1.28 -6.95 4.00
CA GLY A 46 1.25 -7.90 5.10
C GLY A 46 1.72 -9.30 4.71
N ALA A 47 2.61 -9.41 3.74
CA ALA A 47 3.21 -10.69 3.34
C ALA A 47 4.68 -10.79 3.81
N PRO A 48 5.18 -11.97 4.20
CA PRO A 48 6.56 -12.13 4.64
C PRO A 48 7.57 -11.56 3.65
N GLN A 49 7.37 -11.81 2.36
CA GLN A 49 8.29 -11.35 1.32
C GLN A 49 8.34 -9.82 1.22
N THR A 50 7.21 -9.13 1.40
CA THR A 50 7.18 -7.66 1.30
C THR A 50 7.82 -6.99 2.51
N TYR A 51 7.74 -7.59 3.70
CA TYR A 51 8.51 -7.16 4.89
C TYR A 51 10.01 -7.28 4.67
N ILE A 52 10.47 -8.45 4.20
CA ILE A 52 11.89 -8.69 3.91
C ILE A 52 12.37 -7.70 2.85
N THR A 53 11.60 -7.52 1.80
CA THR A 53 11.91 -6.56 0.72
C THR A 53 12.00 -5.14 1.26
N ALA A 54 11.06 -4.70 2.10
CA ALA A 54 11.08 -3.36 2.69
C ALA A 54 12.39 -3.09 3.47
N ILE A 55 12.83 -4.07 4.28
CA ILE A 55 14.08 -3.97 5.06
C ILE A 55 15.31 -3.95 4.15
N ASN A 56 15.31 -4.76 3.09
CA ASN A 56 16.45 -4.86 2.18
C ASN A 56 16.62 -3.61 1.31
N GLU A 57 15.53 -3.03 0.84
CA GLU A 57 15.55 -1.95 -0.16
C GLU A 57 15.57 -0.54 0.44
N VAL A 58 15.20 -0.38 1.72
CA VAL A 58 15.25 0.92 2.38
C VAL A 58 16.70 1.44 2.45
N ALA A 59 16.87 2.74 2.28
CA ALA A 59 18.16 3.41 2.35
C ALA A 59 18.83 3.28 3.74
N PHE A 60 20.11 3.61 3.82
CA PHE A 60 20.80 3.82 5.10
C PHE A 60 20.12 4.95 5.86
N THR A 61 20.00 4.81 7.19
CA THR A 61 19.25 5.71 8.08
C THR A 61 17.77 5.86 7.72
N GLY A 62 17.26 4.97 6.87
CA GLY A 62 15.90 5.00 6.37
C GLY A 62 14.89 4.42 7.34
N ARG A 63 13.62 4.57 6.98
CA ARG A 63 12.48 4.18 7.81
C ARG A 63 11.56 3.21 7.10
N VAL A 64 11.21 2.12 7.78
CA VAL A 64 10.16 1.18 7.35
C VAL A 64 8.94 1.34 8.23
N ILE A 65 7.79 1.64 7.63
CA ILE A 65 6.49 1.74 8.30
C ILE A 65 5.63 0.54 7.92
N CYS A 66 5.33 -0.31 8.89
CA CYS A 66 4.51 -1.51 8.68
C CYS A 66 3.04 -1.20 9.02
N ILE A 67 2.18 -1.18 8.01
CA ILE A 67 0.72 -1.12 8.13
C ILE A 67 0.03 -2.40 7.65
N GLY A 68 0.70 -3.19 6.82
CA GLY A 68 0.27 -4.54 6.45
C GLY A 68 0.35 -5.48 7.65
N TYR A 69 -0.56 -6.45 7.73
CA TYR A 69 -0.62 -7.39 8.83
C TYR A 69 -0.25 -8.80 8.38
N ALA A 70 0.98 -9.23 8.65
CA ALA A 70 1.41 -10.60 8.43
C ALA A 70 0.88 -11.51 9.55
N LYS A 71 0.31 -12.66 9.16
CA LYS A 71 -0.25 -13.65 10.11
C LYS A 71 0.78 -14.69 10.56
N THR A 72 1.96 -14.71 9.96
CA THR A 72 3.02 -15.68 10.21
C THR A 72 4.28 -14.99 10.72
N GLU A 73 5.14 -15.72 11.39
CA GLU A 73 6.47 -15.24 11.74
C GLU A 73 7.30 -14.93 10.49
N ILE A 74 8.13 -13.90 10.58
CA ILE A 74 8.97 -13.44 9.50
C ILE A 74 10.42 -13.43 10.00
N ALA A 75 11.25 -14.28 9.41
CA ALA A 75 12.68 -14.29 9.69
C ALA A 75 13.40 -13.31 8.77
N PHE A 76 14.22 -12.43 9.35
CA PHE A 76 15.11 -11.53 8.61
C PHE A 76 16.42 -11.33 9.36
N GLU A 77 17.44 -10.86 8.64
CA GLU A 77 18.75 -10.64 9.22
C GLU A 77 18.81 -9.35 10.03
N THR A 78 18.88 -9.45 11.34
CA THR A 78 18.92 -8.31 12.26
C THR A 78 20.17 -7.43 12.08
N LYS A 79 21.21 -7.93 11.42
CA LYS A 79 22.40 -7.13 11.09
C LYS A 79 22.07 -5.82 10.35
N TYR A 80 21.01 -5.81 9.54
CA TYR A 80 20.59 -4.62 8.79
C TYR A 80 20.14 -3.47 9.69
N PHE A 81 19.62 -3.74 10.89
CA PHE A 81 19.31 -2.68 11.84
C PHE A 81 20.55 -1.86 12.20
N VAL A 82 21.64 -2.56 12.50
CA VAL A 82 22.90 -1.90 12.89
C VAL A 82 23.61 -1.32 11.67
N GLN A 83 23.75 -2.11 10.61
CA GLN A 83 24.48 -1.68 9.42
C GLN A 83 23.86 -0.49 8.70
N LYS A 84 22.53 -0.42 8.65
CA LYS A 84 21.81 0.66 7.97
C LYS A 84 21.25 1.71 8.94
N GLU A 85 21.40 1.54 10.25
CA GLU A 85 20.79 2.42 11.28
C GLU A 85 19.28 2.60 11.07
N LEU A 86 18.56 1.47 10.90
CA LEU A 86 17.15 1.48 10.49
C LEU A 86 16.19 1.87 11.63
N ASP A 87 15.18 2.63 11.25
CA ASP A 87 13.99 2.89 12.06
C ASP A 87 12.81 2.06 11.52
N ILE A 88 12.32 1.08 12.30
CA ILE A 88 11.17 0.24 11.92
C ILE A 88 10.03 0.50 12.88
N ARG A 89 8.88 0.87 12.33
CA ARG A 89 7.68 1.23 13.09
C ARG A 89 6.45 0.49 12.61
N GLY A 90 5.62 0.07 13.56
CA GLY A 90 4.24 -0.29 13.27
C GLY A 90 3.34 0.94 13.27
N SER A 91 2.33 0.91 12.42
CA SER A 91 1.24 1.90 12.43
C SER A 91 -0.10 1.16 12.40
N ARG A 92 -0.99 1.49 13.32
CA ARG A 92 -2.30 0.84 13.43
C ARG A 92 -3.34 1.84 13.91
N ASN A 93 -4.56 1.67 13.37
CA ASN A 93 -5.72 2.52 13.66
C ASN A 93 -5.52 3.97 13.19
N ALA A 94 -6.55 4.78 13.43
CA ALA A 94 -6.53 6.20 13.15
C ALA A 94 -7.14 6.94 14.35
N MET A 95 -6.58 8.08 14.66
CA MET A 95 -7.11 8.99 15.68
C MET A 95 -8.14 9.94 15.04
N PRO A 96 -8.99 10.61 15.83
CA PRO A 96 -9.95 11.59 15.31
C PRO A 96 -9.33 12.68 14.42
N GLU A 97 -8.07 13.05 14.72
CA GLU A 97 -7.30 14.04 13.95
C GLU A 97 -7.00 13.53 12.54
N ASP A 98 -6.68 12.23 12.39
CA ASP A 98 -6.40 11.62 11.09
C ASP A 98 -7.64 11.64 10.20
N PHE A 99 -8.82 11.34 10.78
CA PHE A 99 -10.09 11.43 10.04
C PHE A 99 -10.36 12.86 9.58
N ARG A 100 -10.14 13.87 10.44
CA ARG A 100 -10.31 15.27 10.05
C ARG A 100 -9.36 15.65 8.92
N ALA A 101 -8.09 15.26 9.00
CA ALA A 101 -7.10 15.51 7.96
C ALA A 101 -7.49 14.89 6.61
N VAL A 102 -7.97 13.65 6.62
CA VAL A 102 -8.45 12.97 5.40
C VAL A 102 -9.69 13.67 4.83
N MET A 103 -10.65 14.06 5.68
CA MET A 103 -11.84 14.78 5.24
C MET A 103 -11.48 16.14 4.60
N GLU A 104 -10.56 16.89 5.19
CA GLU A 104 -10.09 18.15 4.60
C GLU A 104 -9.34 17.92 3.28
N TYR A 105 -8.55 16.85 3.18
CA TYR A 105 -7.92 16.46 1.92
C TYR A 105 -8.95 16.15 0.84
N MET A 106 -10.01 15.39 1.17
CA MET A 106 -11.09 15.05 0.23
C MET A 106 -11.86 16.29 -0.22
N LYS A 107 -12.14 17.23 0.68
CA LYS A 107 -12.83 18.50 0.36
C LYS A 107 -12.08 19.37 -0.66
N ARG A 108 -10.75 19.22 -0.77
CA ARG A 108 -9.96 19.94 -1.79
C ARG A 108 -10.26 19.49 -3.22
N GLY A 109 -11.01 18.40 -3.41
CA GLY A 109 -11.40 17.87 -4.73
C GLY A 109 -10.25 17.29 -5.56
N THR A 110 -9.07 17.10 -4.96
CA THR A 110 -7.90 16.54 -5.64
C THR A 110 -7.84 15.02 -5.53
N CYS A 111 -8.66 14.42 -4.65
CA CYS A 111 -8.75 12.96 -4.49
C CYS A 111 -9.93 12.44 -5.32
N PRO A 112 -9.70 11.65 -6.36
CA PRO A 112 -10.77 11.07 -7.18
C PRO A 112 -11.39 9.85 -6.45
N VAL A 113 -12.19 10.12 -5.42
CA VAL A 113 -12.77 9.08 -4.55
C VAL A 113 -13.55 8.05 -5.36
N GLU A 114 -14.27 8.50 -6.39
CA GLU A 114 -15.08 7.65 -7.27
C GLU A 114 -14.24 6.58 -7.98
N GLU A 115 -12.99 6.86 -8.32
CA GLU A 115 -12.11 5.89 -8.98
C GLU A 115 -11.68 4.75 -8.07
N PHE A 116 -11.85 4.89 -6.75
CA PHE A 116 -11.58 3.82 -5.78
C PHE A 116 -12.81 2.95 -5.50
N ILE A 117 -13.99 3.35 -5.96
CA ILE A 117 -15.23 2.60 -5.77
C ILE A 117 -15.39 1.61 -6.92
N SER A 118 -15.14 0.33 -6.64
CA SER A 118 -15.28 -0.74 -7.64
C SER A 118 -16.73 -1.17 -7.83
N ALA A 119 -17.53 -1.13 -6.77
CA ALA A 119 -18.96 -1.45 -6.80
C ALA A 119 -19.66 -0.93 -5.57
N ILE A 120 -20.98 -0.69 -5.70
CA ILE A 120 -21.88 -0.32 -4.61
C ILE A 120 -23.01 -1.35 -4.59
N TYR A 121 -23.32 -1.88 -3.43
CA TYR A 121 -24.37 -2.87 -3.20
C TYR A 121 -25.32 -2.41 -2.10
N THR A 122 -26.52 -2.99 -2.05
CA THR A 122 -27.43 -2.83 -0.90
C THR A 122 -27.07 -3.82 0.23
N PRO A 123 -27.59 -3.65 1.44
CA PRO A 123 -27.39 -4.62 2.52
C PRO A 123 -27.85 -6.04 2.16
N GLU A 124 -28.92 -6.17 1.39
CA GLU A 124 -29.47 -7.45 0.93
C GLU A 124 -28.54 -8.17 -0.04
N GLU A 125 -27.71 -7.42 -0.76
CA GLU A 125 -26.74 -7.92 -1.73
C GLU A 125 -25.34 -8.13 -1.13
N ALA A 126 -25.15 -7.99 0.18
CA ALA A 126 -23.86 -8.06 0.85
C ALA A 126 -23.10 -9.37 0.56
N GLN A 127 -23.80 -10.48 0.47
CA GLN A 127 -23.20 -11.77 0.11
C GLN A 127 -22.61 -11.74 -1.31
N GLN A 128 -23.33 -11.17 -2.28
CA GLN A 128 -22.87 -11.02 -3.67
C GLN A 128 -21.65 -10.10 -3.75
N ALA A 129 -21.61 -9.06 -2.92
CA ALA A 129 -20.45 -8.17 -2.82
C ALA A 129 -19.18 -8.91 -2.39
N LEU A 130 -19.29 -9.81 -1.41
CA LEU A 130 -18.17 -10.64 -0.95
C LEU A 130 -17.74 -11.66 -2.03
N GLU A 131 -18.67 -12.27 -2.72
CA GLU A 131 -18.39 -13.19 -3.83
C GLU A 131 -17.72 -12.49 -5.00
N PHE A 132 -18.18 -11.30 -5.36
CA PHE A 132 -17.54 -10.46 -6.37
C PHE A 132 -16.08 -10.15 -6.00
N TRP A 133 -15.83 -9.76 -4.74
CA TRP A 133 -14.46 -9.52 -4.28
C TRP A 133 -13.61 -10.78 -4.29
N ALA A 134 -14.14 -11.89 -3.78
CA ALA A 134 -13.42 -13.16 -3.71
C ALA A 134 -13.02 -13.70 -5.09
N LYS A 135 -13.83 -13.43 -6.13
CA LYS A 135 -13.60 -13.89 -7.49
C LYS A 135 -12.35 -13.29 -8.15
N ASP A 136 -12.13 -11.98 -7.96
CA ASP A 136 -10.94 -11.30 -8.52
C ASP A 136 -10.49 -10.13 -7.62
N PRO A 137 -9.83 -10.42 -6.48
CA PRO A 137 -9.40 -9.38 -5.54
C PRO A 137 -8.44 -8.36 -6.15
N ALA A 138 -7.73 -8.75 -7.21
CA ALA A 138 -6.76 -7.88 -7.87
C ALA A 138 -7.44 -6.69 -8.57
N LYS A 139 -8.67 -6.85 -9.05
CA LYS A 139 -9.43 -5.81 -9.74
C LYS A 139 -10.29 -4.95 -8.81
N VAL A 140 -10.47 -5.36 -7.57
CA VAL A 140 -11.31 -4.64 -6.61
C VAL A 140 -10.45 -3.71 -5.77
N PHE A 141 -10.80 -2.41 -5.73
CA PHE A 141 -10.22 -1.45 -4.79
C PHE A 141 -11.06 -1.38 -3.52
N ARG A 142 -12.31 -0.90 -3.63
CA ARG A 142 -13.27 -0.80 -2.53
C ARG A 142 -14.67 -1.19 -3.00
N ILE A 143 -15.39 -1.84 -2.12
CA ILE A 143 -16.82 -2.12 -2.25
C ILE A 143 -17.54 -1.35 -1.15
N PHE A 144 -18.64 -0.72 -1.50
CA PHE A 144 -19.50 -0.03 -0.55
C PHE A 144 -20.83 -0.74 -0.41
N ILE A 145 -21.35 -0.77 0.80
CA ILE A 145 -22.72 -1.16 1.09
C ILE A 145 -23.47 0.13 1.45
N LYS A 146 -24.47 0.48 0.64
CA LYS A 146 -25.28 1.68 0.82
C LYS A 146 -26.55 1.31 1.59
N PHE A 147 -26.69 1.82 2.81
CA PHE A 147 -27.83 1.49 3.69
C PHE A 147 -29.07 2.37 3.48
N ALA A 148 -28.88 3.59 3.03
CA ALA A 148 -29.98 4.54 2.75
C ALA A 148 -29.58 5.52 1.65
N GLU A 149 -30.55 6.21 1.07
CA GLU A 149 -30.32 7.34 0.16
C GLU A 149 -29.90 8.60 0.91
#